data_11b190265c71bbfbb5aba3f4ebc2a1c3
#
_entry.id   11b190265c71bbfbb5aba3f4ebc2a1c3
#
_cell.length_a   1.000
_cell.length_b   1.000
_cell.length_c   1.000
_cell.angle_alpha   90.00
_cell.angle_beta   90.00
_cell.angle_gamma   90.00
#
_symmetry.space_group_name_H-M   'P 1'
#
loop_
_entity.id
_entity.type
_entity.pdbx_description
1 polymer ?
#
loop_
_entity_poly.entity_id
_entity_poly.type
_entity_poly.pdbx_seq_one_letter_code
_entity_poly.pdbx_strand_id
1 'polypeptide(L)'
;MFKWSNFSGSLLVRSVYLITLPIVLVQVVGIIIFFELHWDLVLKRSAQSIANEIKILELNKGDEEIDKFANTLQIIKTDQIQINEVKPISNWIFKKRINQSLGQIPGQFTASQNDKFYVFYNALNQSYFYLVPKKRVENTTVAGFFLWTIGISFILSLISYFFIKKQIQPLKRLGIVTKSFGRGIDTPNLKPTGS
;
A
#
# COMPACT_ATOMS: atom_id res chain seq x y z
N MET A 1 -15.17 -27.57 13.14
CA MET A 1 -14.72 -27.82 14.52
C MET A 1 -13.18 -27.83 14.51
N PHE A 2 -12.57 -26.71 14.85
CA PHE A 2 -11.12 -26.51 14.74
C PHE A 2 -10.45 -27.23 15.93
N LYS A 3 -9.65 -28.28 15.65
CA LYS A 3 -9.01 -29.11 16.67
C LYS A 3 -7.80 -28.38 17.26
N TRP A 4 -8.00 -27.71 18.39
CA TRP A 4 -6.98 -26.96 19.14
C TRP A 4 -5.95 -27.86 19.87
N SER A 5 -5.94 -29.17 19.61
CA SER A 5 -5.19 -30.16 20.39
C SER A 5 -3.68 -30.23 20.08
N ASN A 6 -3.18 -29.61 19.02
CA ASN A 6 -1.76 -29.73 18.64
C ASN A 6 -0.89 -28.53 19.02
N PHE A 7 -1.42 -27.52 19.71
CA PHE A 7 -0.62 -26.42 20.26
C PHE A 7 -0.06 -26.81 21.63
N SER A 8 0.90 -27.77 21.67
CA SER A 8 1.71 -28.09 22.84
C SER A 8 2.77 -27.01 23.14
N GLY A 9 2.50 -25.78 22.75
CA GLY A 9 3.33 -24.63 23.10
C GLY A 9 3.23 -24.32 24.59
N SER A 10 4.33 -23.89 25.19
CA SER A 10 4.35 -23.41 26.57
C SER A 10 3.27 -22.34 26.76
N LEU A 11 2.78 -22.14 27.97
CA LEU A 11 1.76 -21.14 28.34
C LEU A 11 2.10 -19.75 27.79
N LEU A 12 3.40 -19.44 27.69
CA LEU A 12 3.92 -18.23 27.08
C LEU A 12 3.55 -18.11 25.59
N VAL A 13 3.70 -19.18 24.81
CA VAL A 13 3.39 -19.19 23.38
C VAL A 13 1.90 -18.93 23.17
N ARG A 14 1.01 -19.58 23.94
CA ARG A 14 -0.43 -19.35 23.87
C ARG A 14 -0.80 -17.90 24.20
N SER A 15 -0.21 -17.32 25.24
CA SER A 15 -0.46 -15.92 25.62
C SER A 15 0.03 -14.94 24.56
N VAL A 16 1.19 -15.20 23.95
CA VAL A 16 1.70 -14.38 22.86
C VAL A 16 0.74 -14.41 21.67
N TYR A 17 0.29 -15.60 21.24
CA TYR A 17 -0.67 -15.71 20.13
C TYR A 17 -1.99 -15.01 20.43
N LEU A 18 -2.52 -15.15 21.64
CA LEU A 18 -3.79 -14.59 22.04
C LEU A 18 -3.80 -13.06 21.98
N ILE A 19 -2.64 -12.42 22.22
CA ILE A 19 -2.50 -10.95 22.17
C ILE A 19 -2.07 -10.49 20.78
N THR A 20 -1.11 -11.17 20.16
CA THR A 20 -0.52 -10.75 18.88
C THR A 20 -1.49 -10.97 17.71
N LEU A 21 -2.27 -12.06 17.72
CA LEU A 21 -3.18 -12.38 16.62
C LEU A 21 -4.23 -11.27 16.37
N PRO A 22 -4.97 -10.78 17.38
CA PRO A 22 -5.91 -9.69 17.17
C PRO A 22 -5.24 -8.41 16.66
N ILE A 23 -4.04 -8.08 17.17
CA ILE A 23 -3.30 -6.90 16.74
C ILE A 23 -2.94 -7.00 15.25
N VAL A 24 -2.38 -8.14 14.83
CA VAL A 24 -2.04 -8.38 13.43
C VAL A 24 -3.28 -8.36 12.54
N LEU A 25 -4.40 -8.94 13.00
CA LEU A 25 -5.65 -8.96 12.25
C LEU A 25 -6.19 -7.55 12.02
N VAL A 26 -6.24 -6.72 13.06
CA VAL A 26 -6.67 -5.31 12.94
C VAL A 26 -5.76 -4.53 12.00
N GLN A 27 -4.46 -4.76 12.03
CA GLN A 27 -3.50 -4.13 11.12
C GLN A 27 -3.72 -4.54 9.67
N VAL A 28 -3.90 -5.83 9.40
CA VAL A 28 -4.17 -6.34 8.04
C VAL A 28 -5.46 -5.74 7.49
N VAL A 29 -6.53 -5.73 8.28
CA VAL A 29 -7.81 -5.11 7.89
C VAL A 29 -7.63 -3.61 7.64
N GLY A 30 -6.93 -2.90 8.51
CA GLY A 30 -6.63 -1.48 8.36
C GLY A 30 -5.84 -1.17 7.09
N ILE A 31 -4.83 -1.99 6.76
CA ILE A 31 -4.05 -1.86 5.53
C ILE A 31 -4.95 -2.05 4.30
N ILE A 32 -5.81 -3.07 4.27
CA ILE A 32 -6.70 -3.34 3.14
C ILE A 32 -7.65 -2.17 2.92
N ILE A 33 -8.33 -1.70 3.97
CA ILE A 33 -9.28 -0.57 3.89
C ILE A 33 -8.56 0.70 3.44
N PHE A 34 -7.41 1.00 4.04
CA PHE A 34 -6.62 2.17 3.67
C PHE A 34 -6.18 2.10 2.21
N PHE A 35 -5.74 0.93 1.76
CA PHE A 35 -5.29 0.74 0.38
C PHE A 35 -6.43 0.96 -0.62
N GLU A 36 -7.60 0.37 -0.40
CA GLU A 36 -8.74 0.55 -1.29
C GLU A 36 -9.16 2.02 -1.40
N LEU A 37 -9.34 2.68 -0.24
CA LEU A 37 -9.82 4.07 -0.21
C LEU A 37 -8.78 5.06 -0.73
N HIS A 38 -7.53 4.93 -0.28
CA HIS A 38 -6.47 5.89 -0.60
C HIS A 38 -5.97 5.72 -2.04
N TRP A 39 -5.82 4.48 -2.50
CA TRP A 39 -5.34 4.18 -3.84
C TRP A 39 -6.31 4.65 -4.93
N ASP A 40 -7.61 4.39 -4.75
CA ASP A 40 -8.63 4.87 -5.69
C ASP A 40 -8.66 6.41 -5.75
N LEU A 41 -8.53 7.08 -4.61
CA LEU A 41 -8.47 8.55 -4.54
C LEU A 41 -7.23 9.11 -5.24
N VAL A 42 -6.06 8.52 -5.04
CA VAL A 42 -4.81 8.94 -5.69
C VAL A 42 -4.91 8.75 -7.20
N LEU A 43 -5.34 7.59 -7.66
CA LEU A 43 -5.51 7.32 -9.09
C LEU A 43 -6.54 8.25 -9.74
N LYS A 44 -7.65 8.53 -9.06
CA LYS A 44 -8.66 9.47 -9.55
C LYS A 44 -8.08 10.87 -9.71
N ARG A 45 -7.37 11.38 -8.69
CA ARG A 45 -6.75 12.72 -8.75
C ARG A 45 -5.68 12.79 -9.84
N SER A 46 -4.82 11.78 -9.96
CA SER A 46 -3.80 11.71 -11.00
C SER A 46 -4.43 11.68 -12.40
N ALA A 47 -5.47 10.89 -12.60
CA ALA A 47 -6.18 10.82 -13.87
C ALA A 47 -6.83 12.17 -14.23
N GLN A 48 -7.46 12.85 -13.27
CA GLN A 48 -8.07 14.16 -13.49
C GLN A 48 -7.02 15.23 -13.81
N SER A 49 -5.88 15.25 -13.07
CA SER A 49 -4.79 16.18 -13.33
C SER A 49 -4.27 16.02 -14.76
N ILE A 50 -3.93 14.79 -15.15
CA ILE A 50 -3.39 14.49 -16.48
C ILE A 50 -4.42 14.86 -17.57
N ALA A 51 -5.69 14.52 -17.39
CA ALA A 51 -6.73 14.87 -18.36
C ALA A 51 -6.88 16.39 -18.52
N ASN A 52 -6.84 17.16 -17.43
CA ASN A 52 -6.89 18.61 -17.46
C ASN A 52 -5.66 19.23 -18.15
N GLU A 53 -4.46 18.69 -17.87
CA GLU A 53 -3.24 19.12 -18.52
C GLU A 53 -3.30 18.88 -20.04
N ILE A 54 -3.71 17.68 -20.46
CA ILE A 54 -3.91 17.37 -21.90
C ILE A 54 -4.95 18.28 -22.52
N LYS A 55 -6.05 18.59 -21.82
CA LYS A 55 -7.08 19.51 -22.28
C LYS A 55 -6.52 20.91 -22.54
N ILE A 56 -5.70 21.42 -21.61
CA ILE A 56 -5.07 22.75 -21.77
C ILE A 56 -4.14 22.74 -22.98
N LEU A 57 -3.30 21.70 -23.14
CA LEU A 57 -2.39 21.56 -24.26
C LEU A 57 -3.13 21.44 -25.61
N GLU A 58 -4.27 20.78 -25.62
CA GLU A 58 -5.07 20.59 -26.83
C GLU A 58 -5.80 21.87 -27.24
N LEU A 59 -6.34 22.64 -26.29
CA LEU A 59 -7.07 23.89 -26.56
C LEU A 59 -6.16 25.01 -27.05
N ASN A 60 -4.90 24.99 -26.68
CA ASN A 60 -3.93 26.04 -26.99
C ASN A 60 -2.81 25.53 -27.92
N LYS A 61 -3.18 24.73 -28.91
CA LYS A 61 -2.24 24.24 -29.92
C LYS A 61 -1.60 25.40 -30.71
N GLY A 62 -0.25 25.37 -30.75
CA GLY A 62 0.51 26.35 -31.54
C GLY A 62 1.09 27.52 -30.75
N ASP A 63 0.88 27.56 -29.45
CA ASP A 63 1.51 28.56 -28.57
C ASP A 63 2.83 27.99 -28.02
N GLU A 64 3.95 28.68 -28.34
CA GLU A 64 5.29 28.27 -27.87
C GLU A 64 5.44 28.29 -26.35
N GLU A 65 4.71 29.16 -25.65
CA GLU A 65 4.75 29.20 -24.18
C GLU A 65 4.12 27.92 -23.59
N ILE A 66 3.13 27.39 -24.26
CA ILE A 66 2.44 26.15 -23.84
C ILE A 66 3.27 24.92 -24.11
N ASP A 67 4.05 24.88 -25.17
CA ASP A 67 5.02 23.81 -25.41
C ASP A 67 6.15 23.83 -24.35
N LYS A 68 6.58 25.00 -23.87
CA LYS A 68 7.48 25.14 -22.71
C LYS A 68 6.81 24.64 -21.41
N PHE A 69 5.54 24.95 -21.24
CA PHE A 69 4.75 24.48 -20.09
C PHE A 69 4.59 22.96 -20.09
N ALA A 70 4.35 22.33 -21.25
CA ALA A 70 4.30 20.88 -21.39
C ALA A 70 5.61 20.21 -20.93
N ASN A 71 6.76 20.78 -21.30
CA ASN A 71 8.06 20.29 -20.86
C ASN A 71 8.24 20.41 -19.34
N THR A 72 7.75 21.50 -18.73
CA THR A 72 7.78 21.68 -17.27
C THR A 72 6.92 20.62 -16.56
N LEU A 73 5.80 20.24 -17.15
CA LEU A 73 4.93 19.16 -16.69
C LEU A 73 5.49 17.76 -17.03
N GLN A 74 6.65 17.67 -17.66
CA GLN A 74 7.22 16.40 -18.14
C GLN A 74 6.31 15.65 -19.13
N ILE A 75 5.48 16.37 -19.87
CA ILE A 75 4.65 15.83 -20.94
C ILE A 75 5.41 16.04 -22.25
N ILE A 76 5.75 14.97 -22.91
CA ILE A 76 6.42 15.02 -24.21
C ILE A 76 5.37 14.96 -25.30
N LYS A 77 5.29 16.01 -26.13
CA LYS A 77 4.47 16.03 -27.32
C LYS A 77 5.28 15.54 -28.50
N THR A 78 4.80 14.55 -29.21
CA THR A 78 5.46 13.96 -30.37
C THR A 78 4.46 13.62 -31.46
N ASP A 79 4.85 13.74 -32.69
CA ASP A 79 4.08 13.36 -33.88
C ASP A 79 4.42 11.95 -34.38
N GLN A 80 5.51 11.37 -33.88
CA GLN A 80 6.02 10.07 -34.30
C GLN A 80 6.03 9.09 -33.12
N ILE A 81 5.04 8.20 -33.08
CA ILE A 81 5.09 6.98 -32.25
C ILE A 81 4.86 5.78 -33.18
N GLN A 82 5.70 4.78 -33.03
CA GLN A 82 5.40 3.47 -33.61
C GLN A 82 4.24 2.84 -32.80
N ILE A 83 3.03 2.94 -33.35
CA ILE A 83 1.77 2.46 -32.71
C ILE A 83 1.85 0.98 -32.36
N ASN A 84 2.73 0.22 -33.00
CA ASN A 84 2.93 -1.22 -32.76
C ASN A 84 3.51 -1.55 -31.37
N GLU A 85 4.05 -0.58 -30.65
CA GLU A 85 4.61 -0.75 -29.29
C GLU A 85 3.65 -0.37 -28.17
N VAL A 86 2.46 0.09 -28.51
CA VAL A 86 1.53 0.63 -27.53
C VAL A 86 0.51 -0.43 -27.13
N LYS A 87 0.49 -0.77 -25.84
CA LYS A 87 -0.42 -1.76 -25.25
C LYS A 87 -1.58 -1.06 -24.52
N PRO A 88 -2.72 -1.71 -24.37
CA PRO A 88 -3.78 -1.17 -23.51
C PRO A 88 -3.28 -1.03 -22.06
N ILE A 89 -3.79 -0.03 -21.34
CA ILE A 89 -3.43 0.21 -19.96
C ILE A 89 -3.74 -1.04 -19.12
N SER A 90 -2.73 -1.58 -18.45
CA SER A 90 -2.82 -2.80 -17.65
C SER A 90 -3.60 -2.57 -16.35
N ASN A 91 -3.42 -1.41 -15.72
CA ASN A 91 -4.15 -1.06 -14.50
C ASN A 91 -5.59 -0.67 -14.84
N TRP A 92 -6.55 -1.59 -14.60
CA TRP A 92 -7.96 -1.41 -14.97
C TRP A 92 -8.63 -0.24 -14.23
N ILE A 93 -8.23 0.01 -12.97
CA ILE A 93 -8.77 1.12 -12.17
C ILE A 93 -8.33 2.45 -12.78
N PHE A 94 -7.03 2.59 -13.06
CA PHE A 94 -6.50 3.78 -13.72
C PHE A 94 -7.11 3.98 -15.11
N LYS A 95 -7.21 2.90 -15.92
CA LYS A 95 -7.87 2.92 -17.24
C LYS A 95 -9.31 3.45 -17.14
N LYS A 96 -10.09 2.96 -16.18
CA LYS A 96 -11.47 3.41 -15.95
C LYS A 96 -11.52 4.90 -15.60
N ARG A 97 -10.66 5.34 -14.65
CA ARG A 97 -10.64 6.73 -14.19
C ARG A 97 -10.15 7.69 -15.26
N ILE A 98 -9.09 7.35 -15.98
CA ILE A 98 -8.56 8.19 -17.04
C ILE A 98 -9.54 8.32 -18.19
N ASN A 99 -10.20 7.25 -18.62
CA ASN A 99 -11.20 7.31 -19.68
C ASN A 99 -12.42 8.18 -19.29
N GLN A 100 -12.86 8.12 -18.03
CA GLN A 100 -13.91 8.99 -17.51
C GLN A 100 -13.49 10.47 -17.56
N SER A 101 -12.23 10.77 -17.25
CA SER A 101 -11.71 12.13 -17.27
C SER A 101 -11.44 12.64 -18.70
N LEU A 102 -10.92 11.78 -19.57
CA LEU A 102 -10.69 12.09 -20.99
C LEU A 102 -11.99 12.30 -21.76
N GLY A 103 -13.07 11.63 -21.39
CA GLY A 103 -14.39 11.82 -22.01
C GLY A 103 -14.95 13.23 -21.85
N GLN A 104 -14.36 14.07 -20.99
CA GLN A 104 -14.71 15.49 -20.81
C GLN A 104 -13.91 16.42 -21.75
N ILE A 105 -12.94 15.88 -22.50
CA ILE A 105 -12.13 16.65 -23.44
C ILE A 105 -12.80 16.62 -24.83
N PRO A 106 -12.90 17.76 -25.54
CA PRO A 106 -13.36 17.77 -26.92
C PRO A 106 -12.47 16.89 -27.81
N GLY A 107 -13.06 15.94 -28.50
CA GLY A 107 -12.36 14.92 -29.28
C GLY A 107 -12.34 13.57 -28.57
N GLN A 108 -12.23 12.49 -29.34
CA GLN A 108 -12.19 11.13 -28.78
C GLN A 108 -10.76 10.79 -28.38
N PHE A 109 -10.39 11.14 -27.15
CA PHE A 109 -9.07 10.79 -26.62
C PHE A 109 -9.04 9.34 -26.16
N THR A 110 -7.95 8.66 -26.53
CA THR A 110 -7.66 7.28 -26.11
C THR A 110 -6.37 7.26 -25.33
N ALA A 111 -6.33 6.41 -24.30
CA ALA A 111 -5.17 6.21 -23.46
C ALA A 111 -4.62 4.79 -23.65
N SER A 112 -3.34 4.70 -23.87
CA SER A 112 -2.56 3.47 -24.01
C SER A 112 -1.30 3.55 -23.16
N GLN A 113 -0.46 2.52 -23.15
CA GLN A 113 0.80 2.54 -22.42
C GLN A 113 1.91 1.83 -23.17
N ASN A 114 3.15 2.26 -22.94
CA ASN A 114 4.35 1.48 -23.21
C ASN A 114 5.09 1.20 -21.89
N ASP A 115 6.32 0.71 -21.93
CA ASP A 115 7.05 0.35 -20.71
C ASP A 115 7.32 1.54 -19.77
N LYS A 116 7.54 2.75 -20.32
CA LYS A 116 7.95 3.93 -19.56
C LYS A 116 6.87 5.02 -19.44
N PHE A 117 5.93 5.08 -20.41
CA PHE A 117 4.99 6.18 -20.54
C PHE A 117 3.56 5.70 -20.68
N TYR A 118 2.63 6.51 -20.20
CA TYR A 118 1.24 6.51 -20.67
C TYR A 118 1.16 7.39 -21.90
N VAL A 119 0.49 6.91 -22.93
CA VAL A 119 0.36 7.55 -24.24
C VAL A 119 -1.07 7.97 -24.46
N PHE A 120 -1.31 9.24 -24.68
CA PHE A 120 -2.62 9.81 -24.94
C PHE A 120 -2.66 10.39 -26.34
N TYR A 121 -3.70 10.10 -27.09
CA TYR A 121 -3.87 10.59 -28.45
C TYR A 121 -5.35 10.71 -28.82
N ASN A 122 -5.64 11.60 -29.77
CA ASN A 122 -6.96 11.74 -30.32
C ASN A 122 -7.21 10.59 -31.33
N ALA A 123 -8.23 9.78 -31.11
CA ALA A 123 -8.56 8.64 -31.95
C ALA A 123 -9.00 9.04 -33.38
N LEU A 124 -9.56 10.25 -33.54
CA LEU A 124 -10.03 10.75 -34.84
C LEU A 124 -8.92 11.41 -35.66
N ASN A 125 -7.96 12.05 -34.97
CA ASN A 125 -6.87 12.77 -35.60
C ASN A 125 -5.57 12.44 -34.84
N GLN A 126 -4.85 11.43 -35.27
CA GLN A 126 -3.60 10.96 -34.64
C GLN A 126 -2.40 11.88 -34.94
N SER A 127 -2.64 13.19 -35.04
CA SER A 127 -1.59 14.17 -35.38
C SER A 127 -0.53 14.33 -34.29
N TYR A 128 -0.93 14.10 -33.03
CA TYR A 128 -0.02 14.28 -31.88
C TYR A 128 -0.28 13.25 -30.80
N PHE A 129 0.82 12.82 -30.14
CA PHE A 129 0.81 11.93 -29.00
C PHE A 129 1.38 12.65 -27.80
N TYR A 130 0.69 12.54 -26.66
CA TYR A 130 1.15 13.08 -25.38
C TYR A 130 1.69 11.95 -24.52
N LEU A 131 2.98 12.00 -24.21
CA LEU A 131 3.67 11.00 -23.40
C LEU A 131 3.78 11.50 -21.97
N VAL A 132 3.16 10.79 -21.06
CA VAL A 132 3.22 11.08 -19.61
C VAL A 132 4.00 9.98 -18.92
N PRO A 133 5.09 10.29 -18.20
CA PRO A 133 5.88 9.28 -17.49
C PRO A 133 5.03 8.50 -16.49
N LYS A 134 5.13 7.17 -16.49
CA LYS A 134 4.42 6.32 -15.53
C LYS A 134 4.70 6.68 -14.08
N LYS A 135 5.92 7.14 -13.79
CA LYS A 135 6.34 7.60 -12.45
C LYS A 135 5.44 8.71 -11.86
N ARG A 136 4.78 9.51 -12.69
CA ARG A 136 3.83 10.53 -12.21
C ARG A 136 2.55 9.92 -11.63
N VAL A 137 2.15 8.75 -12.10
CA VAL A 137 0.94 8.03 -11.68
C VAL A 137 1.27 6.99 -10.63
N GLU A 138 2.33 6.23 -10.88
CA GLU A 138 2.81 5.17 -10.01
C GLU A 138 3.72 5.77 -8.93
N ASN A 139 3.12 6.44 -7.95
CA ASN A 139 3.87 7.13 -6.92
C ASN A 139 4.49 6.11 -5.94
N THR A 140 5.81 6.22 -5.76
CA THR A 140 6.63 5.39 -4.86
C THR A 140 6.20 5.53 -3.38
N THR A 141 5.43 6.57 -3.05
CA THR A 141 4.93 6.87 -1.70
C THR A 141 4.11 5.73 -1.12
N VAL A 142 3.39 4.99 -1.96
CA VAL A 142 2.56 3.84 -1.52
C VAL A 142 3.44 2.70 -1.00
N ALA A 143 4.52 2.38 -1.70
CA ALA A 143 5.47 1.36 -1.25
C ALA A 143 6.13 1.75 0.09
N GLY A 144 6.49 3.03 0.24
CA GLY A 144 7.01 3.59 1.48
C GLY A 144 6.02 3.45 2.65
N PHE A 145 4.74 3.73 2.41
CA PHE A 145 3.70 3.59 3.42
C PHE A 145 3.54 2.13 3.87
N PHE A 146 3.54 1.17 2.96
CA PHE A 146 3.49 -0.25 3.32
C PHE A 146 4.69 -0.68 4.15
N LEU A 147 5.89 -0.30 3.72
CA LEU A 147 7.13 -0.62 4.44
C LEU A 147 7.10 -0.04 5.86
N TRP A 148 6.64 1.20 6.00
CA TRP A 148 6.48 1.87 7.29
C TRP A 148 5.48 1.15 8.19
N THR A 149 4.30 0.80 7.68
CA THR A 149 3.24 0.12 8.43
C THR A 149 3.69 -1.26 8.90
N ILE A 150 4.33 -2.04 8.02
CA ILE A 150 4.90 -3.35 8.37
C ILE A 150 6.00 -3.19 9.42
N GLY A 151 6.88 -2.19 9.28
CA GLY A 151 7.94 -1.89 10.22
C GLY A 151 7.42 -1.58 11.63
N ILE A 152 6.43 -0.69 11.75
CA ILE A 152 5.79 -0.37 13.02
C ILE A 152 5.12 -1.60 13.63
N SER A 153 4.41 -2.39 12.83
CA SER A 153 3.76 -3.62 13.29
C SER A 153 4.76 -4.60 13.88
N PHE A 154 5.89 -4.76 13.23
CA PHE A 154 6.96 -5.63 13.70
C PHE A 154 7.55 -5.15 15.04
N ILE A 155 7.83 -3.85 15.16
CA ILE A 155 8.34 -3.23 16.39
C ILE A 155 7.35 -3.43 17.54
N LEU A 156 6.05 -3.14 17.32
CA LEU A 156 5.02 -3.33 18.34
C LEU A 156 4.89 -4.79 18.78
N SER A 157 4.99 -5.73 17.83
CA SER A 157 4.97 -7.17 18.13
C SER A 157 6.17 -7.59 18.96
N LEU A 158 7.37 -7.06 18.69
CA LEU A 158 8.57 -7.32 19.50
C LEU A 158 8.40 -6.77 20.93
N ILE A 159 7.94 -5.54 21.07
CA ILE A 159 7.69 -4.93 22.39
C ILE A 159 6.69 -5.77 23.18
N SER A 160 5.57 -6.15 22.56
CA SER A 160 4.57 -7.02 23.19
C SER A 160 5.15 -8.37 23.62
N TYR A 161 5.98 -9.00 22.78
CA TYR A 161 6.63 -10.24 23.11
C TYR A 161 7.52 -10.12 24.36
N PHE A 162 8.37 -9.09 24.43
CA PHE A 162 9.25 -8.88 25.60
C PHE A 162 8.44 -8.59 26.87
N PHE A 163 7.36 -7.80 26.75
CA PHE A 163 6.49 -7.48 27.88
C PHE A 163 5.81 -8.75 28.44
N ILE A 164 5.22 -9.55 27.57
CA ILE A 164 4.57 -10.82 27.92
C ILE A 164 5.58 -11.79 28.57
N LYS A 165 6.77 -11.93 27.96
CA LYS A 165 7.82 -12.78 28.50
C LYS A 165 8.20 -12.39 29.93
N LYS A 166 8.33 -11.05 30.20
CA LYS A 166 8.66 -10.53 31.52
C LYS A 166 7.53 -10.79 32.53
N GLN A 167 6.26 -10.71 32.13
CA GLN A 167 5.11 -10.94 33.01
C GLN A 167 4.85 -12.42 33.29
N ILE A 168 5.08 -13.31 32.33
CA ILE A 168 4.80 -14.74 32.49
C ILE A 168 5.86 -15.46 33.33
N GLN A 169 7.10 -14.97 33.37
CA GLN A 169 8.16 -15.59 34.16
C GLN A 169 7.80 -15.71 35.67
N PRO A 170 7.31 -14.64 36.36
CA PRO A 170 6.89 -14.75 37.75
C PRO A 170 5.75 -15.74 37.97
N LEU A 171 4.75 -15.75 37.05
CA LEU A 171 3.60 -16.66 37.12
C LEU A 171 4.02 -18.13 37.01
N LYS A 172 4.99 -18.44 36.14
CA LYS A 172 5.55 -19.81 36.05
C LYS A 172 6.25 -20.24 37.33
N ARG A 173 7.02 -19.33 37.97
CA ARG A 173 7.67 -19.59 39.23
C ARG A 173 6.66 -19.90 40.34
N LEU A 174 5.59 -19.07 40.45
CA LEU A 174 4.51 -19.31 41.38
C LEU A 174 3.83 -20.67 41.15
N GLY A 175 3.54 -21.02 39.90
CA GLY A 175 2.92 -22.30 39.53
C GLY A 175 3.80 -23.51 39.94
N ILE A 176 5.12 -23.41 39.80
CA ILE A 176 6.05 -24.47 40.24
C ILE A 176 6.04 -24.61 41.78
N VAL A 177 6.08 -23.48 42.48
CA VAL A 177 6.11 -23.49 43.96
C VAL A 177 4.79 -24.02 44.52
N THR A 178 3.63 -23.59 43.98
CA THR A 178 2.32 -24.10 44.39
C THR A 178 2.21 -25.61 44.17
N LYS A 179 2.75 -26.12 43.04
CA LYS A 179 2.77 -27.56 42.75
C LYS A 179 3.70 -28.34 43.73
N SER A 180 4.85 -27.77 44.11
CA SER A 180 5.74 -28.38 45.08
C SER A 180 5.15 -28.40 46.48
N PHE A 181 4.51 -27.29 46.89
CA PHE A 181 3.78 -27.20 48.16
C PHE A 181 2.65 -28.24 48.27
N GLY A 182 1.85 -28.40 47.19
CA GLY A 182 0.79 -29.41 47.15
C GLY A 182 1.30 -30.87 47.21
N ARG A 183 2.61 -31.10 47.03
CA ARG A 183 3.26 -32.41 47.15
C ARG A 183 4.02 -32.59 48.50
N GLY A 184 3.88 -31.63 49.42
CA GLY A 184 4.59 -31.69 50.72
C GLY A 184 6.12 -31.49 50.64
N ILE A 185 6.62 -30.95 49.53
CA ILE A 185 8.04 -30.68 49.33
C ILE A 185 8.30 -29.25 49.83
N ASP A 186 9.27 -29.10 50.72
CA ASP A 186 9.69 -27.80 51.23
C ASP A 186 10.15 -26.88 50.11
N THR A 187 9.53 -25.72 49.98
CA THR A 187 9.78 -24.81 48.87
C THR A 187 10.83 -23.78 49.22
N PRO A 188 11.83 -23.54 48.37
CA PRO A 188 12.79 -22.48 48.65
C PRO A 188 12.11 -21.10 48.72
N ASN A 189 12.57 -20.32 49.69
CA ASN A 189 12.04 -18.96 49.97
C ASN A 189 11.98 -18.11 48.69
N LEU A 190 10.77 -17.80 48.26
CA LEU A 190 10.54 -16.91 47.12
C LEU A 190 10.96 -15.52 47.48
N LYS A 191 12.11 -15.07 46.97
CA LYS A 191 12.44 -13.63 47.07
C LYS A 191 11.44 -12.86 46.16
N PRO A 192 10.73 -11.87 46.69
CA PRO A 192 9.85 -11.01 45.87
C PRO A 192 10.73 -10.30 44.84
N THR A 193 10.50 -10.61 43.56
CA THR A 193 11.09 -9.93 42.43
C THR A 193 10.01 -9.04 41.81
N GLY A 194 9.85 -7.86 42.35
CA GLY A 194 9.06 -6.78 41.81
C GLY A 194 9.86 -5.50 41.96
N SER A 195 10.00 -4.77 40.86
CA SER A 195 10.40 -3.37 40.90
C SER A 195 9.17 -2.51 40.95
#